data_7e0700b71013153b0d97e29265f9e7be
#
_entry.id   7e0700b71013153b0d97e29265f9e7be
#
_cell.length_a   1.000
_cell.length_b   1.000
_cell.length_c   1.000
_cell.angle_alpha   90.00
_cell.angle_beta   90.00
_cell.angle_gamma   90.00
#
_symmetry.space_group_name_H-M   'P 1'
#
loop_
_entity.id
_entity.type
_entity.pdbx_description
1 polymer ?
#
loop_
_entity_poly.entity_id
_entity_poly.type
_entity_poly.pdbx_seq_one_letter_code
_entity_poly.pdbx_strand_id
1 'polypeptide(L)'
;MVAGEIVAGPHVRNACKRHIADLKRKDGIWFDHDAAGHAFAFFEEVLKLSEGQFEGQPFELQPSQAFIVGSLFGWKRKDGRRRFRRAYIEQGKGNGKSPVAGGIGIYGMTACQEAGAQIYAAAAKKEQANILFRDAVRMVRQSPALARRQSRGRPGTRVQHRAFVERQLFPTGVARHGQNRLGATPLFRAGG
;
A
#
# COMPACT_ATOMS: atom_id res chain seq x y z
N MET A 1 3.66 3.06 22.80
CA MET A 1 2.32 3.04 22.18
C MET A 1 1.38 2.10 22.94
N VAL A 2 1.59 0.78 22.97
CA VAL A 2 0.76 -0.14 23.77
C VAL A 2 1.01 0.07 25.26
N ALA A 3 2.26 0.28 25.69
CA ALA A 3 2.67 0.61 27.05
C ALA A 3 2.39 2.07 27.47
N GLY A 4 1.85 2.90 26.60
CA GLY A 4 1.52 4.29 26.93
C GLY A 4 2.61 5.33 26.69
N GLU A 5 3.82 4.91 26.40
CA GLU A 5 4.98 5.80 26.16
C GLU A 5 4.82 6.70 24.92
N ILE A 6 4.11 6.23 23.93
CA ILE A 6 3.80 6.98 22.71
C ILE A 6 2.29 7.20 22.64
N VAL A 7 1.87 8.45 22.53
CA VAL A 7 0.45 8.82 22.38
C VAL A 7 -0.07 8.32 21.02
N ALA A 8 -1.16 7.58 21.05
CA ALA A 8 -1.81 7.06 19.84
C ALA A 8 -3.32 6.97 20.03
N GLY A 9 -4.07 7.17 18.97
CA GLY A 9 -5.51 6.99 18.95
C GLY A 9 -5.95 5.53 19.23
N PRO A 10 -7.21 5.31 19.62
CA PRO A 10 -7.69 3.98 20.01
C PRO A 10 -7.55 2.94 18.91
N HIS A 11 -7.79 3.30 17.66
CA HIS A 11 -7.69 2.39 16.52
C HIS A 11 -6.26 1.91 16.29
N VAL A 12 -5.27 2.80 16.39
CA VAL A 12 -3.85 2.46 16.25
C VAL A 12 -3.42 1.54 17.39
N ARG A 13 -3.78 1.88 18.65
CA ARG A 13 -3.50 1.02 19.80
C ARG A 13 -4.11 -0.37 19.65
N ASN A 14 -5.36 -0.46 19.19
CA ASN A 14 -6.04 -1.73 18.98
C ASN A 14 -5.39 -2.55 17.86
N ALA A 15 -4.92 -1.92 16.78
CA ALA A 15 -4.18 -2.61 15.74
C ALA A 15 -2.87 -3.21 16.26
N CYS A 16 -2.11 -2.46 17.07
CA CYS A 16 -0.89 -2.95 17.72
C CYS A 16 -1.18 -4.07 18.74
N LYS A 17 -2.21 -3.91 19.59
CA LYS A 17 -2.62 -4.96 20.55
C LYS A 17 -3.02 -6.23 19.82
N ARG A 18 -3.79 -6.13 18.73
CA ARG A 18 -4.15 -7.28 17.90
C ARG A 18 -2.90 -7.96 17.33
N HIS A 19 -1.95 -7.21 16.78
CA HIS A 19 -0.72 -7.77 16.24
C HIS A 19 0.03 -8.59 17.30
N ILE A 20 0.23 -8.04 18.50
CA ILE A 20 0.90 -8.70 19.61
C ILE A 20 0.14 -9.96 20.07
N ALA A 21 -1.19 -9.89 20.14
CA ALA A 21 -2.03 -11.04 20.49
C ALA A 21 -1.96 -12.14 19.41
N ASP A 22 -2.00 -11.75 18.14
CA ASP A 22 -1.96 -12.68 17.02
C ASP A 22 -0.62 -13.41 16.89
N LEU A 23 0.51 -12.80 17.30
CA LEU A 23 1.83 -13.46 17.36
C LEU A 23 1.84 -14.68 18.30
N LYS A 24 0.95 -14.72 19.28
CA LYS A 24 0.81 -15.83 20.23
C LYS A 24 -0.14 -16.94 19.77
N ARG A 25 -0.86 -16.71 18.68
CA ARG A 25 -1.87 -17.64 18.16
C ARG A 25 -1.21 -18.81 17.42
N LYS A 26 -1.85 -20.00 17.57
CA LYS A 26 -1.41 -21.26 16.91
C LYS A 26 -2.51 -21.84 16.00
N ASP A 27 -3.56 -21.06 15.70
CA ASP A 27 -4.78 -21.51 15.03
C ASP A 27 -4.73 -21.37 13.48
N GLY A 28 -3.51 -21.36 12.94
CA GLY A 28 -3.32 -21.39 11.50
C GLY A 28 -3.14 -20.03 10.83
N ILE A 29 -2.87 -19.01 11.64
CA ILE A 29 -2.27 -17.78 11.18
C ILE A 29 -0.85 -17.69 11.77
N TRP A 30 0.05 -17.07 11.04
CA TRP A 30 1.43 -16.87 11.46
C TRP A 30 2.03 -15.64 10.81
N PHE A 31 3.07 -15.11 11.44
CA PHE A 31 3.80 -13.96 10.90
C PHE A 31 5.07 -14.44 10.23
N ASP A 32 5.17 -14.22 8.93
CA ASP A 32 6.30 -14.52 8.08
C ASP A 32 7.26 -13.34 8.12
N HIS A 33 8.32 -13.48 8.91
CA HIS A 33 9.35 -12.46 9.08
C HIS A 33 10.11 -12.21 7.77
N ASP A 34 10.37 -13.27 7.00
CA ASP A 34 11.11 -13.17 5.73
C ASP A 34 10.29 -12.41 4.69
N ALA A 35 8.99 -12.71 4.58
CA ALA A 35 8.09 -11.99 3.68
C ALA A 35 7.94 -10.51 4.07
N ALA A 36 7.90 -10.20 5.36
CA ALA A 36 7.87 -8.82 5.84
C ALA A 36 9.21 -8.11 5.56
N GLY A 37 10.33 -8.76 5.88
CA GLY A 37 11.68 -8.26 5.62
C GLY A 37 11.94 -8.00 4.15
N HIS A 38 11.52 -8.92 3.27
CA HIS A 38 11.60 -8.74 1.82
C HIS A 38 10.80 -7.52 1.34
N ALA A 39 9.63 -7.28 1.92
CA ALA A 39 8.85 -6.09 1.59
C ALA A 39 9.56 -4.80 2.06
N PHE A 40 10.16 -4.79 3.27
CA PHE A 40 10.92 -3.64 3.77
C PHE A 40 12.14 -3.36 2.90
N ALA A 41 12.96 -4.37 2.63
CA ALA A 41 14.13 -4.25 1.75
C ALA A 41 13.75 -3.71 0.37
N PHE A 42 12.62 -4.13 -0.18
CA PHE A 42 12.14 -3.60 -1.46
C PHE A 42 11.87 -2.10 -1.40
N PHE A 43 11.25 -1.60 -0.32
CA PHE A 43 11.04 -0.16 -0.15
C PHE A 43 12.36 0.58 -0.02
N GLU A 44 13.26 0.13 0.83
CA GLU A 44 14.50 0.83 1.19
C GLU A 44 15.57 0.75 0.09
N GLU A 45 15.72 -0.41 -0.54
CA GLU A 45 16.79 -0.64 -1.52
C GLU A 45 16.37 -0.38 -2.97
N VAL A 46 15.09 -0.61 -3.29
CA VAL A 46 14.61 -0.55 -4.68
C VAL A 46 13.84 0.73 -4.97
N LEU A 47 13.00 1.20 -4.05
CA LEU A 47 12.21 2.41 -4.28
C LEU A 47 12.96 3.68 -3.90
N LYS A 48 12.62 4.75 -4.61
CA LYS A 48 13.06 6.12 -4.29
C LYS A 48 11.84 6.99 -4.05
N LEU A 49 11.97 7.94 -3.13
CA LEU A 49 10.93 8.95 -2.92
C LEU A 49 10.78 9.81 -4.16
N SER A 50 9.52 10.02 -4.58
CA SER A 50 9.19 10.60 -5.89
C SER A 50 9.03 12.11 -5.87
N GLU A 51 8.90 12.73 -4.69
CA GLU A 51 8.58 14.16 -4.55
C GLU A 51 9.12 14.78 -3.26
N GLY A 52 9.23 16.10 -3.28
CA GLY A 52 9.57 16.92 -2.12
C GLY A 52 11.06 16.99 -1.85
N GLN A 53 11.42 17.46 -0.66
CA GLN A 53 12.83 17.65 -0.25
C GLN A 53 13.65 16.35 -0.18
N PHE A 54 12.99 15.21 -0.19
CA PHE A 54 13.61 13.89 -0.14
C PHE A 54 13.58 13.16 -1.49
N GLU A 55 13.24 13.86 -2.58
CA GLU A 55 13.20 13.26 -3.91
C GLU A 55 14.52 12.57 -4.27
N GLY A 56 14.42 11.34 -4.80
CA GLY A 56 15.58 10.53 -5.18
C GLY A 56 16.26 9.78 -4.02
N GLN A 57 15.94 10.08 -2.77
CA GLN A 57 16.48 9.35 -1.62
C GLN A 57 15.81 7.96 -1.49
N PRO A 58 16.47 6.98 -0.84
CA PRO A 58 15.85 5.71 -0.50
C PRO A 58 14.52 5.89 0.23
N PHE A 59 13.57 5.01 -0.05
CA PHE A 59 12.29 5.08 0.63
C PHE A 59 12.35 4.36 1.99
N GLU A 60 12.96 5.00 2.96
CA GLU A 60 12.98 4.51 4.34
C GLU A 60 11.58 4.58 4.96
N LEU A 61 11.08 3.42 5.37
CA LEU A 61 9.76 3.31 5.98
C LEU A 61 9.76 3.86 7.40
N GLN A 62 8.91 4.85 7.66
CA GLN A 62 8.64 5.30 9.02
C GLN A 62 7.97 4.15 9.83
N PRO A 63 8.10 4.10 11.16
CA PRO A 63 7.57 2.99 11.98
C PRO A 63 6.10 2.66 11.75
N SER A 64 5.25 3.68 11.51
CA SER A 64 3.84 3.48 11.18
C SER A 64 3.63 2.86 9.80
N GLN A 65 4.45 3.24 8.84
CA GLN A 65 4.45 2.71 7.47
C GLN A 65 4.98 1.28 7.45
N ALA A 66 6.05 1.00 8.19
CA ALA A 66 6.59 -0.35 8.37
C ALA A 66 5.55 -1.28 9.02
N PHE A 67 4.81 -0.81 10.02
CA PHE A 67 3.71 -1.57 10.59
C PHE A 67 2.63 -1.95 9.57
N ILE A 68 2.27 -1.01 8.67
CA ILE A 68 1.28 -1.25 7.61
C ILE A 68 1.83 -2.27 6.61
N VAL A 69 3.01 -2.03 6.06
CA VAL A 69 3.64 -2.89 5.03
C VAL A 69 3.90 -4.28 5.60
N GLY A 70 4.49 -4.38 6.79
CA GLY A 70 4.76 -5.64 7.47
C GLY A 70 3.48 -6.42 7.79
N SER A 71 2.41 -5.71 8.21
CA SER A 71 1.13 -6.38 8.44
C SER A 71 0.51 -6.95 7.16
N LEU A 72 0.59 -6.22 6.04
CA LEU A 72 0.01 -6.64 4.77
C LEU A 72 0.72 -7.84 4.16
N PHE A 73 2.03 -7.91 4.27
CA PHE A 73 2.84 -8.92 3.58
C PHE A 73 3.35 -10.03 4.50
N GLY A 74 3.56 -9.75 5.78
CA GLY A 74 4.05 -10.72 6.75
C GLY A 74 2.97 -11.66 7.29
N TRP A 75 1.74 -11.21 7.50
CA TRP A 75 0.71 -12.10 8.03
C TRP A 75 0.19 -13.08 6.98
N LYS A 76 0.31 -14.38 7.29
CA LYS A 76 -0.10 -15.51 6.45
C LYS A 76 -1.22 -16.33 7.10
N ARG A 77 -1.90 -17.11 6.28
CA ARG A 77 -2.88 -18.13 6.65
C ARG A 77 -2.31 -19.51 6.38
N LYS A 78 -3.00 -20.56 6.84
CA LYS A 78 -2.62 -21.97 6.61
C LYS A 78 -2.29 -22.30 5.16
N ASP A 79 -3.02 -21.67 4.22
CA ASP A 79 -2.83 -21.85 2.78
C ASP A 79 -1.64 -21.07 2.18
N GLY A 80 -0.82 -20.44 3.02
CA GLY A 80 0.32 -19.61 2.61
C GLY A 80 -0.06 -18.23 2.05
N ARG A 81 -1.35 -17.99 1.84
CA ARG A 81 -1.82 -16.71 1.31
C ARG A 81 -1.81 -15.63 2.38
N ARG A 82 -1.76 -14.37 1.92
CA ARG A 82 -1.86 -13.20 2.82
C ARG A 82 -3.15 -13.24 3.65
N ARG A 83 -3.03 -13.01 4.93
CA ARG A 83 -4.17 -12.90 5.84
C ARG A 83 -5.02 -11.67 5.53
N PHE A 84 -4.37 -10.52 5.37
CA PHE A 84 -5.05 -9.26 5.12
C PHE A 84 -5.20 -9.02 3.62
N ARG A 85 -6.43 -9.09 3.14
CA ARG A 85 -6.81 -8.80 1.76
C ARG A 85 -7.33 -7.38 1.57
N ARG A 86 -7.68 -6.71 2.67
CA ARG A 86 -8.17 -5.34 2.70
C ARG A 86 -7.46 -4.60 3.82
N ALA A 87 -7.08 -3.36 3.57
CA ALA A 87 -6.58 -2.44 4.58
C ALA A 87 -7.31 -1.11 4.45
N TYR A 88 -7.72 -0.58 5.59
CA TYR A 88 -8.20 0.79 5.70
C TYR A 88 -7.11 1.60 6.40
N ILE A 89 -6.62 2.64 5.72
CA ILE A 89 -5.51 3.47 6.18
C ILE A 89 -5.99 4.92 6.18
N GLU A 90 -6.15 5.47 7.37
CA GLU A 90 -6.50 6.87 7.57
C GLU A 90 -5.34 7.59 8.26
N GLN A 91 -4.87 8.65 7.64
CA GLN A 91 -3.76 9.47 8.13
C GLN A 91 -3.99 10.93 7.71
N GLY A 92 -3.46 11.87 8.47
CA GLY A 92 -3.47 13.29 8.13
C GLY A 92 -2.80 13.58 6.78
N LYS A 93 -3.06 14.75 6.23
CA LYS A 93 -2.37 15.24 5.03
C LYS A 93 -0.86 15.36 5.32
N GLY A 94 -0.03 15.02 4.35
CA GLY A 94 1.43 15.13 4.48
C GLY A 94 2.14 13.91 5.07
N ASN A 95 1.41 12.88 5.54
CA ASN A 95 2.00 11.69 6.19
C ASN A 95 2.39 10.56 5.20
N GLY A 96 2.67 10.87 3.94
CA GLY A 96 3.22 9.93 2.99
C GLY A 96 2.28 8.81 2.54
N LYS A 97 0.93 8.98 2.64
CA LYS A 97 -0.03 7.95 2.23
C LYS A 97 0.12 7.52 0.77
N SER A 98 0.19 8.50 -0.14
CA SER A 98 0.28 8.23 -1.58
C SER A 98 1.58 7.52 -1.95
N PRO A 99 2.76 7.96 -1.48
CA PRO A 99 4.00 7.22 -1.70
C PRO A 99 3.95 5.76 -1.19
N VAL A 100 3.46 5.53 0.05
CA VAL A 100 3.33 4.18 0.60
C VAL A 100 2.38 3.33 -0.22
N ALA A 101 1.23 3.87 -0.60
CA ALA A 101 0.26 3.16 -1.42
C ALA A 101 0.82 2.84 -2.82
N GLY A 102 1.54 3.78 -3.43
CA GLY A 102 2.28 3.55 -4.68
C GLY A 102 3.31 2.44 -4.56
N GLY A 103 4.12 2.47 -3.50
CA GLY A 103 5.11 1.45 -3.20
C GLY A 103 4.51 0.06 -2.99
N ILE A 104 3.41 -0.04 -2.22
CA ILE A 104 2.64 -1.30 -2.05
C ILE A 104 2.18 -1.84 -3.41
N GLY A 105 1.67 -0.97 -4.28
CA GLY A 105 1.24 -1.36 -5.62
C GLY A 105 2.40 -1.86 -6.48
N ILE A 106 3.53 -1.15 -6.50
CA ILE A 106 4.72 -1.56 -7.25
C ILE A 106 5.26 -2.91 -6.73
N TYR A 107 5.36 -3.07 -5.40
CA TYR A 107 5.77 -4.32 -4.77
C TYR A 107 4.85 -5.47 -5.17
N GLY A 108 3.53 -5.27 -5.08
CA GLY A 108 2.53 -6.27 -5.46
C GLY A 108 2.64 -6.70 -6.92
N MET A 109 2.99 -5.77 -7.82
CA MET A 109 3.12 -6.04 -9.24
C MET A 109 4.45 -6.69 -9.63
N THR A 110 5.53 -6.40 -8.89
CA THR A 110 6.89 -6.74 -9.34
C THR A 110 7.60 -7.77 -8.49
N ALA A 111 7.30 -7.85 -7.20
CA ALA A 111 8.07 -8.60 -6.22
C ALA A 111 7.27 -9.67 -5.45
N CYS A 112 5.93 -9.62 -5.48
CA CYS A 112 5.08 -10.63 -4.81
C CYS A 112 5.01 -11.98 -5.53
N GLN A 113 5.73 -12.18 -6.61
CA GLN A 113 5.77 -13.43 -7.41
C GLN A 113 4.40 -13.88 -7.95
N GLU A 114 3.42 -12.98 -8.03
CA GLU A 114 2.11 -13.27 -8.58
C GLU A 114 2.13 -13.05 -10.10
N ALA A 115 1.93 -14.14 -10.85
CA ALA A 115 1.94 -14.07 -12.31
C ALA A 115 0.72 -13.28 -12.82
N GLY A 116 0.98 -12.29 -13.69
CA GLY A 116 -0.10 -11.48 -14.27
C GLY A 116 -0.74 -10.49 -13.31
N ALA A 117 -0.09 -10.16 -12.18
CA ALA A 117 -0.61 -9.19 -11.22
C ALA A 117 -0.99 -7.87 -11.88
N GLN A 118 -2.20 -7.39 -11.61
CA GLN A 118 -2.72 -6.11 -12.07
C GLN A 118 -3.05 -5.23 -10.87
N ILE A 119 -2.61 -3.97 -10.91
CA ILE A 119 -2.84 -3.00 -9.85
C ILE A 119 -3.67 -1.85 -10.39
N TYR A 120 -4.76 -1.55 -9.70
CA TYR A 120 -5.67 -0.48 -10.05
C TYR A 120 -5.71 0.57 -8.96
N ALA A 121 -5.64 1.85 -9.37
CA ALA A 121 -5.92 2.98 -8.50
C ALA A 121 -7.31 3.55 -8.86
N ALA A 122 -8.19 3.64 -7.87
CA ALA A 122 -9.52 4.19 -8.05
C ALA A 122 -9.75 5.34 -7.06
N ALA A 123 -10.41 6.38 -7.50
CA ALA A 123 -10.83 7.52 -6.68
C ALA A 123 -12.12 8.13 -7.24
N ALA A 124 -12.79 8.97 -6.43
CA ALA A 124 -14.01 9.66 -6.86
C ALA A 124 -13.77 10.60 -8.07
N LYS A 125 -12.55 11.13 -8.21
CA LYS A 125 -12.14 11.96 -9.35
C LYS A 125 -10.90 11.35 -10.02
N LYS A 126 -10.85 11.41 -11.34
CA LYS A 126 -9.72 10.91 -12.15
C LYS A 126 -8.40 11.55 -11.74
N GLU A 127 -8.41 12.84 -11.43
CA GLU A 127 -7.24 13.60 -11.02
C GLU A 127 -6.61 13.04 -9.73
N GLN A 128 -7.43 12.59 -8.77
CA GLN A 128 -6.97 11.99 -7.52
C GLN A 128 -6.33 10.61 -7.76
N ALA A 129 -6.94 9.77 -8.61
CA ALA A 129 -6.34 8.50 -9.00
C ALA A 129 -5.01 8.70 -9.74
N ASN A 130 -4.93 9.74 -10.58
CA ASN A 130 -3.72 10.08 -11.33
C ASN A 130 -2.56 10.54 -10.43
N ILE A 131 -2.82 11.16 -9.28
CA ILE A 131 -1.76 11.55 -8.34
C ILE A 131 -0.98 10.31 -7.90
N LEU A 132 -1.69 9.31 -7.36
CA LEU A 132 -1.09 8.06 -6.92
C LEU A 132 -0.34 7.33 -8.06
N PHE A 133 -0.94 7.30 -9.24
CA PHE A 133 -0.33 6.66 -10.40
C PHE A 133 0.95 7.38 -10.84
N ARG A 134 0.98 8.71 -10.86
CA ARG A 134 2.18 9.49 -11.19
C ARG A 134 3.30 9.26 -10.19
N ASP A 135 2.99 9.19 -8.90
CA ASP A 135 3.96 8.87 -7.86
C ASP A 135 4.59 7.49 -8.11
N ALA A 136 3.77 6.48 -8.37
CA ALA A 136 4.25 5.13 -8.71
C ALA A 136 5.14 5.13 -9.97
N VAL A 137 4.75 5.83 -11.02
CA VAL A 137 5.56 5.96 -12.26
C VAL A 137 6.90 6.63 -12.00
N ARG A 138 6.93 7.70 -11.20
CA ARG A 138 8.19 8.39 -10.82
C ARG A 138 9.10 7.47 -10.03
N MET A 139 8.57 6.76 -9.01
CA MET A 139 9.34 5.77 -8.25
C MET A 139 9.97 4.71 -9.14
N VAL A 140 9.22 4.18 -10.12
CA VAL A 140 9.74 3.19 -11.08
C VAL A 140 10.85 3.79 -11.94
N ARG A 141 10.68 5.02 -12.44
CA ARG A 141 11.68 5.70 -13.28
C ARG A 141 12.95 6.03 -12.53
N GLN A 142 12.85 6.39 -11.26
CA GLN A 142 13.98 6.70 -10.39
C GLN A 142 14.70 5.46 -9.86
N SER A 143 14.10 4.27 -9.99
CA SER A 143 14.71 3.00 -9.59
C SER A 143 15.46 2.35 -10.76
N PRO A 144 16.81 2.27 -10.74
CA PRO A 144 17.57 1.61 -11.81
C PRO A 144 17.21 0.13 -11.97
N ALA A 145 16.84 -0.55 -10.88
CA ALA A 145 16.46 -1.95 -10.90
C ALA A 145 15.11 -2.17 -11.62
N LEU A 146 14.13 -1.31 -11.39
CA LEU A 146 12.82 -1.38 -12.03
C LEU A 146 12.84 -0.86 -13.46
N ALA A 147 13.57 0.21 -13.75
CA ALA A 147 13.72 0.76 -15.08
C ALA A 147 14.33 -0.26 -16.06
N ARG A 148 15.35 -0.99 -15.63
CA ARG A 148 15.96 -2.09 -16.44
C ARG A 148 15.00 -3.24 -16.71
N ARG A 149 14.08 -3.56 -15.80
CA ARG A 149 13.05 -4.57 -16.02
C ARG A 149 12.02 -4.13 -17.05
N GLN A 150 11.68 -2.86 -17.05
CA GLN A 150 10.72 -2.28 -18.01
C GLN A 150 11.28 -2.27 -19.45
N SER A 151 12.58 -2.00 -19.63
CA SER A 151 13.22 -2.00 -20.94
C SER A 151 13.40 -3.39 -21.55
N ARG A 152 13.47 -4.45 -20.74
CA ARG A 152 13.64 -5.84 -21.19
C ARG A 152 12.35 -6.54 -21.64
N GLY A 153 11.22 -5.82 -21.74
CA GLY A 153 10.01 -6.31 -22.37
C GLY A 153 9.37 -7.56 -21.75
N ARG A 154 9.63 -7.87 -20.47
CA ARG A 154 8.94 -8.99 -19.80
C ARG A 154 7.44 -8.67 -19.68
N PRO A 155 6.54 -9.55 -20.17
CA PRO A 155 5.11 -9.40 -19.98
C PRO A 155 4.81 -9.32 -18.48
N GLY A 156 4.11 -8.28 -18.03
CA GLY A 156 3.74 -8.07 -16.63
C GLY A 156 4.31 -6.81 -15.98
N THR A 157 5.29 -6.13 -16.59
CA THR A 157 5.92 -4.93 -15.99
C THR A 157 5.49 -3.62 -16.65
N ARG A 158 4.52 -3.65 -17.57
CA ARG A 158 4.05 -2.45 -18.23
C ARG A 158 3.05 -1.72 -17.34
N VAL A 159 3.49 -0.66 -16.69
CA VAL A 159 2.62 0.29 -16.01
C VAL A 159 1.79 1.00 -17.09
N GLN A 160 0.62 0.46 -17.42
CA GLN A 160 -0.30 1.08 -18.37
C GLN A 160 -1.24 2.01 -17.63
N HIS A 161 -1.37 3.22 -18.16
CA HIS A 161 -2.34 4.20 -17.69
C HIS A 161 -3.75 3.77 -18.11
N ARG A 162 -4.44 2.99 -17.28
CA ARG A 162 -5.90 2.84 -17.34
C ARG A 162 -6.49 3.42 -16.07
N ALA A 163 -6.85 4.69 -16.10
CA ALA A 163 -7.69 5.26 -15.07
C ALA A 163 -9.13 4.75 -15.30
N PHE A 164 -9.59 3.85 -14.46
CA PHE A 164 -11.01 3.49 -14.40
C PHE A 164 -11.72 4.54 -13.54
N VAL A 165 -12.53 5.37 -14.18
CA VAL A 165 -13.54 6.19 -13.49
C VAL A 165 -14.77 5.30 -13.34
N GLU A 166 -14.96 4.73 -12.18
CA GLU A 166 -16.15 3.96 -11.85
C GLU A 166 -17.34 4.92 -11.68
N ARG A 167 -18.10 5.09 -12.76
CA ARG A 167 -19.28 5.95 -12.80
C ARG A 167 -20.56 5.26 -12.30
N GLN A 168 -20.53 3.99 -11.91
CA GLN A 168 -21.73 3.24 -11.52
C GLN A 168 -21.45 2.13 -10.51
N LEU A 169 -21.35 2.43 -9.22
CA LEU A 169 -21.56 1.45 -8.16
C LEU A 169 -22.29 1.98 -6.92
N PHE A 170 -22.99 3.11 -7.05
CA PHE A 170 -23.99 3.47 -6.05
C PHE A 170 -25.34 3.69 -6.75
N PRO A 171 -26.37 2.89 -6.42
CA PRO A 171 -27.72 3.24 -6.82
C PRO A 171 -28.06 4.61 -6.22
N THR A 172 -28.54 5.50 -7.06
CA THR A 172 -29.09 6.80 -6.70
C THR A 172 -30.22 6.61 -5.70
N GLY A 173 -29.96 6.75 -4.42
CA GLY A 173 -30.98 6.54 -3.39
C GLY A 173 -30.57 6.86 -1.96
N VAL A 174 -29.52 7.68 -1.73
CA VAL A 174 -29.29 8.24 -0.39
C VAL A 174 -29.17 9.76 -0.52
N ALA A 175 -30.11 10.43 0.13
CA ALA A 175 -30.27 11.87 0.17
C ALA A 175 -28.98 12.60 0.59
N ARG A 176 -28.70 13.67 -0.15
CA ARG A 176 -27.67 14.65 0.22
C ARG A 176 -28.03 15.30 1.54
N HIS A 177 -27.27 15.01 2.58
CA HIS A 177 -27.16 15.92 3.73
C HIS A 177 -25.72 15.89 4.25
N GLY A 178 -25.13 17.06 4.38
CA GLY A 178 -23.91 17.30 5.13
C GLY A 178 -22.63 17.36 4.29
N GLN A 179 -22.25 18.56 3.92
CA GLN A 179 -20.88 18.91 3.54
C GLN A 179 -19.94 18.60 4.70
N ASN A 180 -19.08 17.60 4.55
CA ASN A 180 -17.87 17.52 5.35
C ASN A 180 -16.69 17.21 4.44
N ARG A 181 -15.77 18.15 4.41
CA ARG A 181 -14.49 18.09 3.71
C ARG A 181 -13.58 17.04 4.38
N LEU A 182 -13.75 15.79 4.04
CA LEU A 182 -12.79 14.74 4.38
C LEU A 182 -12.21 14.19 3.07
N GLY A 183 -10.90 14.32 2.93
CA GLY A 183 -10.18 13.85 1.75
C GLY A 183 -10.38 12.34 1.57
N ALA A 184 -10.96 11.97 0.45
CA ALA A 184 -11.17 10.58 0.08
C ALA A 184 -9.83 9.83 -0.01
N THR A 185 -9.72 8.76 0.74
CA THR A 185 -8.57 7.85 0.70
C THR A 185 -8.76 6.82 -0.42
N PRO A 186 -7.79 6.58 -1.29
CA PRO A 186 -7.91 5.58 -2.35
C PRO A 186 -7.98 4.16 -1.77
N LEU A 187 -8.93 3.38 -2.27
CA LEU A 187 -9.07 1.94 -1.97
C LEU A 187 -8.20 1.12 -2.93
N PHE A 188 -7.30 0.32 -2.39
CA PHE A 188 -6.53 -0.68 -3.13
C PHE A 188 -7.25 -2.04 -3.10
N ARG A 189 -7.52 -2.60 -4.27
CA ARG A 189 -7.94 -3.99 -4.41
C ARG A 189 -6.91 -4.73 -5.27
N ALA A 190 -6.25 -5.72 -4.69
CA ALA A 190 -5.50 -6.71 -5.44
C ALA A 190 -6.47 -7.83 -5.82
N GLY A 191 -6.69 -8.04 -7.10
CA GLY A 191 -7.46 -9.16 -7.63
C GLY A 191 -6.53 -10.36 -7.86
N GLY A 192 -6.89 -11.49 -7.37
CA GLY A 192 -6.31 -12.79 -7.61
C GLY A 192 -7.35 -13.85 -7.23
#